data_95a19b81782540065449c6dced285181
#
_entry.id   95a19b81782540065449c6dced285181
#
_cell.length_a   1.000
_cell.length_b   1.000
_cell.length_c   1.000
_cell.angle_alpha   90.00
_cell.angle_beta   90.00
_cell.angle_gamma   90.00
#
_symmetry.space_group_name_H-M   'P 1'
#
loop_
_entity.id
_entity.type
_entity.pdbx_description
1 polymer ?
#
loop_
_entity_poly.entity_id
_entity_poly.type
_entity_poly.pdbx_seq_one_letter_code
_entity_poly.pdbx_strand_id
1 'polypeptide(L)'
;MEKRKRTIFWIIPIGVIGVFFYFFGPQKAVTDNDYITYIKATPVIENSTITTGDAFTNYCEKSRWEYFQTKMMEHVVEFKGECEYENSVQPINLQYVVEKGQTEYRLGAMLVNGEQQTEEQRTTFLNLLQ
;
A
#
# COMPACT_ATOMS: atom_id res chain seq x y z
N MET A 1 -14.62 -26.58 11.06
CA MET A 1 -13.92 -26.02 12.19
C MET A 1 -12.68 -25.30 11.78
N GLU A 2 -11.90 -25.95 10.98
CA GLU A 2 -10.73 -25.31 10.42
C GLU A 2 -11.04 -23.97 9.83
N LYS A 3 -12.00 -23.93 8.96
CA LYS A 3 -12.40 -22.71 8.33
C LYS A 3 -12.81 -21.64 9.31
N ARG A 4 -13.53 -22.06 10.34
CA ARG A 4 -14.00 -21.12 11.34
C ARG A 4 -12.84 -20.53 12.11
N LYS A 5 -11.87 -21.35 12.47
CA LYS A 5 -10.71 -20.87 13.17
C LYS A 5 -9.91 -19.90 12.31
N ARG A 6 -9.76 -20.26 11.05
CA ARG A 6 -9.07 -19.37 10.13
C ARG A 6 -9.81 -18.05 10.02
N THR A 7 -11.12 -18.12 9.98
CA THR A 7 -11.89 -16.90 9.90
C THR A 7 -11.64 -16.01 11.09
N ILE A 8 -11.53 -16.62 12.27
CA ILE A 8 -11.25 -15.84 13.48
C ILE A 8 -9.87 -15.22 13.42
N PHE A 9 -8.87 -15.98 12.97
CA PHE A 9 -7.53 -15.44 12.82
C PHE A 9 -7.48 -14.32 11.81
N TRP A 10 -8.29 -14.43 10.79
CA TRP A 10 -8.38 -13.39 9.77
C TRP A 10 -8.99 -12.13 10.31
N ILE A 11 -10.04 -12.31 11.10
CA ILE A 11 -10.75 -11.17 11.65
C ILE A 11 -9.84 -10.31 12.50
N ILE A 12 -8.97 -10.95 13.28
CA ILE A 12 -8.10 -10.20 14.17
C ILE A 12 -7.15 -9.26 13.40
N PRO A 13 -6.35 -9.75 12.42
CA PRO A 13 -5.49 -8.86 11.66
C PRO A 13 -6.26 -7.83 10.86
N ILE A 14 -7.34 -8.26 10.22
CA ILE A 14 -8.14 -7.35 9.44
C ILE A 14 -8.77 -6.30 10.33
N GLY A 15 -9.22 -6.71 11.51
CA GLY A 15 -9.79 -5.79 12.46
C GLY A 15 -8.79 -4.74 12.91
N VAL A 16 -7.56 -5.16 13.18
CA VAL A 16 -6.51 -4.23 13.59
C VAL A 16 -6.24 -3.23 12.47
N ILE A 17 -6.11 -3.70 11.25
CA ILE A 17 -5.88 -2.82 10.12
C ILE A 17 -7.09 -1.91 9.89
N GLY A 18 -8.29 -2.45 9.99
CA GLY A 18 -9.49 -1.66 9.86
C GLY A 18 -9.60 -0.59 10.91
N VAL A 19 -9.25 -0.91 12.14
CA VAL A 19 -9.24 0.06 13.21
C VAL A 19 -8.21 1.14 12.92
N PHE A 20 -7.03 0.74 12.46
CA PHE A 20 -5.99 1.68 12.11
C PHE A 20 -6.51 2.67 11.06
N PHE A 21 -7.09 2.17 9.98
CA PHE A 21 -7.61 3.03 8.94
C PHE A 21 -8.78 3.87 9.42
N TYR A 22 -9.60 3.30 10.28
CA TYR A 22 -10.75 4.02 10.80
C TYR A 22 -10.33 5.21 11.65
N PHE A 23 -9.34 5.03 12.50
CA PHE A 23 -8.91 6.09 13.39
C PHE A 23 -7.93 7.07 12.74
N PHE A 24 -7.15 6.60 11.78
CA PHE A 24 -6.10 7.45 11.19
C PHE A 24 -6.43 7.83 9.75
N GLY A 25 -7.00 6.91 9.00
CA GLY A 25 -7.27 7.13 7.59
C GLY A 25 -8.32 8.19 7.31
N PRO A 26 -9.45 8.21 8.04
CA PRO A 26 -10.50 9.18 7.73
C PRO A 26 -10.12 10.62 7.96
N GLN A 27 -8.97 10.86 8.58
CA GLN A 27 -8.57 12.21 8.86
C GLN A 27 -8.03 12.87 7.59
N LYS A 28 -8.93 13.14 6.66
CA LYS A 28 -8.63 13.92 5.48
C LYS A 28 -7.62 13.28 4.55
N ALA A 29 -8.01 12.17 3.95
CA ALA A 29 -7.20 11.61 2.89
C ALA A 29 -7.16 12.62 1.74
N VAL A 30 -5.96 12.93 1.29
CA VAL A 30 -5.72 13.86 0.19
C VAL A 30 -5.28 13.06 -1.01
N THR A 31 -5.76 13.42 -2.18
CA THR A 31 -5.45 12.65 -3.39
C THR A 31 -4.34 13.27 -4.23
N ASP A 32 -3.79 14.40 -3.80
CA ASP A 32 -2.71 15.05 -4.52
C ASP A 32 -1.96 15.96 -3.56
N ASN A 33 -0.67 15.67 -3.35
CA ASN A 33 0.20 16.54 -2.58
C ASN A 33 1.65 16.16 -2.83
N ASP A 34 2.57 16.86 -2.16
CA ASP A 34 4.00 16.65 -2.38
C ASP A 34 4.47 15.26 -1.97
N TYR A 35 3.87 14.68 -0.96
CA TYR A 35 4.25 13.34 -0.50
C TYR A 35 3.88 12.29 -1.56
N ILE A 36 2.71 12.43 -2.14
CA ILE A 36 2.30 11.54 -3.22
C ILE A 36 3.24 11.69 -4.41
N THR A 37 3.52 12.93 -4.78
CA THR A 37 4.43 13.20 -5.89
C THR A 37 5.80 12.59 -5.64
N TYR A 38 6.30 12.73 -4.40
CA TYR A 38 7.59 12.18 -4.05
C TYR A 38 7.63 10.66 -4.25
N ILE A 39 6.63 9.96 -3.71
CA ILE A 39 6.59 8.50 -3.84
C ILE A 39 6.47 8.07 -5.30
N LYS A 40 5.62 8.74 -6.06
CA LYS A 40 5.43 8.37 -7.46
C LYS A 40 6.71 8.56 -8.28
N ALA A 41 7.58 9.44 -7.85
CA ALA A 41 8.81 9.73 -8.57
C ALA A 41 9.98 8.82 -8.15
N THR A 42 9.83 8.04 -7.09
CA THR A 42 10.91 7.15 -6.65
C THR A 42 10.94 5.90 -7.53
N PRO A 43 12.11 5.22 -7.63
CA PRO A 43 12.16 3.94 -8.34
C PRO A 43 11.23 2.94 -7.68
N VAL A 44 10.58 2.10 -8.47
CA VAL A 44 9.65 1.11 -7.93
C VAL A 44 10.36 0.11 -7.03
N ILE A 45 11.59 -0.22 -7.37
CA ILE A 45 12.49 -0.97 -6.50
C ILE A 45 13.88 -0.39 -6.68
N GLU A 46 14.77 -0.75 -5.77
CA GLU A 46 16.14 -0.27 -5.82
C GLU A 46 16.77 -0.57 -7.17
N ASN A 47 17.44 0.41 -7.74
CA ASN A 47 18.14 0.30 -9.02
C ASN A 47 17.23 0.14 -10.23
N SER A 48 15.94 0.35 -10.09
CA SER A 48 15.02 0.32 -11.22
C SER A 48 15.03 1.66 -11.94
N THR A 49 14.82 1.62 -13.26
CA THR A 49 14.66 2.84 -14.04
C THR A 49 13.19 3.24 -14.15
N ILE A 50 12.31 2.39 -13.66
CA ILE A 50 10.87 2.66 -13.72
C ILE A 50 10.43 3.28 -12.40
N THR A 51 9.71 4.40 -12.50
CA THR A 51 9.21 5.06 -11.29
C THR A 51 8.03 4.29 -10.72
N THR A 52 7.81 4.48 -9.42
CA THR A 52 6.68 3.85 -8.73
C THR A 52 5.37 4.23 -9.39
N GLY A 53 5.20 5.52 -9.72
CA GLY A 53 3.96 5.97 -10.35
C GLY A 53 3.70 5.29 -11.67
N ASP A 54 4.73 5.23 -12.52
CA ASP A 54 4.58 4.61 -13.84
C ASP A 54 4.36 3.10 -13.72
N ALA A 55 5.08 2.47 -12.80
CA ALA A 55 4.96 1.02 -12.63
C ALA A 55 3.53 0.63 -12.27
N PHE A 56 2.94 1.33 -11.30
CA PHE A 56 1.57 1.01 -10.90
C PHE A 56 0.56 1.38 -11.99
N THR A 57 0.79 2.49 -12.66
CA THR A 57 -0.12 2.90 -13.75
C THR A 57 -0.12 1.87 -14.87
N ASN A 58 1.05 1.32 -15.20
CA ASN A 58 1.15 0.37 -16.28
C ASN A 58 0.66 -1.03 -15.91
N TYR A 59 0.80 -1.40 -14.65
CA TYR A 59 0.49 -2.77 -14.23
C TYR A 59 -0.92 -2.93 -13.68
N CYS A 60 -1.49 -1.87 -13.14
CA CYS A 60 -2.77 -1.94 -12.43
C CYS A 60 -3.83 -1.10 -13.11
N GLU A 61 -5.09 -1.39 -12.78
CA GLU A 61 -6.21 -0.61 -13.24
C GLU A 61 -6.84 0.11 -12.07
N LYS A 62 -7.58 1.18 -12.37
CA LYS A 62 -8.29 1.95 -11.36
C LYS A 62 -7.34 2.43 -10.26
N SER A 63 -6.15 2.81 -10.68
CA SER A 63 -5.12 3.26 -9.74
C SER A 63 -5.46 4.60 -9.15
N ARG A 64 -5.26 4.72 -7.84
CA ARG A 64 -5.36 6.03 -7.22
C ARG A 64 -4.43 6.07 -6.04
N TRP A 65 -4.05 7.28 -5.64
CA TRP A 65 -3.11 7.52 -4.58
C TRP A 65 -3.75 8.42 -3.54
N GLU A 66 -3.52 8.13 -2.27
CA GLU A 66 -4.05 8.92 -1.17
C GLU A 66 -2.96 9.19 -0.16
N TYR A 67 -3.07 10.30 0.50
CA TYR A 67 -2.16 10.68 1.56
C TYR A 67 -2.94 10.92 2.83
N PHE A 68 -2.41 10.46 3.95
CA PHE A 68 -2.97 10.79 5.25
C PHE A 68 -1.85 10.80 6.28
N GLN A 69 -2.13 11.42 7.42
CA GLN A 69 -1.18 11.48 8.51
C GLN A 69 -1.75 10.72 9.69
N THR A 70 -0.93 9.90 10.33
CA THR A 70 -1.36 9.12 11.48
C THR A 70 -1.37 9.98 12.73
N LYS A 71 -1.92 9.45 13.81
CA LYS A 71 -1.90 10.14 15.09
C LYS A 71 -0.49 10.34 15.60
N MET A 72 0.43 9.50 15.18
CA MET A 72 1.83 9.61 15.55
C MET A 72 2.59 10.53 14.62
N MET A 73 1.85 11.29 13.81
CA MET A 73 2.40 12.27 12.88
C MET A 73 3.22 11.65 11.75
N GLU A 74 2.99 10.39 11.46
CA GLU A 74 3.63 9.75 10.33
C GLU A 74 2.90 10.11 9.05
N HIS A 75 3.66 10.38 8.00
CA HIS A 75 3.11 10.70 6.70
C HIS A 75 2.99 9.43 5.89
N VAL A 76 1.78 9.10 5.47
CA VAL A 76 1.54 7.85 4.74
C VAL A 76 0.97 8.15 3.38
N VAL A 77 1.57 7.55 2.36
CA VAL A 77 1.04 7.58 0.99
C VAL A 77 0.57 6.18 0.68
N GLU A 78 -0.68 6.05 0.30
CA GLU A 78 -1.27 4.74 0.03
C GLU A 78 -1.69 4.62 -1.43
N PHE A 79 -1.26 3.54 -2.06
CA PHE A 79 -1.73 3.18 -3.39
C PHE A 79 -2.92 2.25 -3.25
N LYS A 80 -3.94 2.50 -4.08
CA LYS A 80 -5.11 1.64 -4.17
C LYS A 80 -5.40 1.38 -5.64
N GLY A 81 -5.57 0.12 -6.00
CA GLY A 81 -5.86 -0.21 -7.38
C GLY A 81 -6.19 -1.69 -7.53
N GLU A 82 -6.47 -2.09 -8.76
CA GLU A 82 -6.74 -3.49 -9.08
C GLU A 82 -5.60 -3.98 -9.94
N CYS A 83 -4.88 -4.96 -9.46
CA CYS A 83 -3.67 -5.46 -10.12
C CYS A 83 -3.73 -6.96 -10.26
N GLU A 84 -3.05 -7.46 -11.28
CA GLU A 84 -2.95 -8.90 -11.45
C GLU A 84 -2.03 -9.47 -10.38
N TYR A 85 -2.51 -10.46 -9.67
CA TYR A 85 -1.74 -11.09 -8.62
C TYR A 85 -2.18 -12.53 -8.51
N GLU A 86 -1.22 -13.45 -8.63
CA GLU A 86 -1.49 -14.88 -8.59
C GLU A 86 -2.59 -15.27 -9.57
N ASN A 87 -2.43 -14.81 -10.80
CA ASN A 87 -3.28 -15.18 -11.94
C ASN A 87 -4.69 -14.63 -11.90
N SER A 88 -4.95 -13.64 -11.09
CA SER A 88 -6.26 -12.98 -11.10
C SER A 88 -6.09 -11.51 -10.74
N VAL A 89 -7.05 -10.71 -11.16
CA VAL A 89 -7.05 -9.29 -10.84
C VAL A 89 -7.66 -9.14 -9.45
N GLN A 90 -6.92 -8.51 -8.54
CA GLN A 90 -7.35 -8.37 -7.16
C GLN A 90 -7.12 -6.94 -6.68
N PRO A 91 -7.94 -6.47 -5.72
CA PRO A 91 -7.72 -5.15 -5.13
C PRO A 91 -6.46 -5.17 -4.28
N ILE A 92 -5.61 -4.19 -4.49
CA ILE A 92 -4.33 -4.10 -3.78
C ILE A 92 -4.21 -2.74 -3.12
N ASN A 93 -3.78 -2.75 -1.88
CA ASN A 93 -3.44 -1.55 -1.14
C ASN A 93 -1.99 -1.67 -0.70
N LEU A 94 -1.21 -0.62 -0.93
CA LEU A 94 0.19 -0.60 -0.52
C LEU A 94 0.49 0.74 0.10
N GLN A 95 1.05 0.72 1.30
CA GLN A 95 1.37 1.93 2.04
C GLN A 95 2.85 2.22 2.03
N TYR A 96 3.18 3.49 1.88
CA TYR A 96 4.54 4.00 1.99
C TYR A 96 4.56 5.00 3.13
N VAL A 97 5.48 4.83 4.06
CA VAL A 97 5.65 5.78 5.16
C VAL A 97 6.81 6.69 4.78
N VAL A 98 6.52 7.98 4.67
CA VAL A 98 7.49 8.96 4.18
C VAL A 98 8.04 9.77 5.34
N GLU A 99 9.37 9.90 5.38
CA GLU A 99 10.01 10.71 6.39
C GLU A 99 9.71 12.18 6.17
N LYS A 100 9.67 12.93 7.26
CA LYS A 100 9.50 14.36 7.19
C LYS A 100 10.64 14.94 6.36
N GLY A 101 10.31 15.80 5.43
CA GLY A 101 11.33 16.35 4.55
C GLY A 101 11.46 15.61 3.25
N GLN A 102 10.76 14.48 3.11
CA GLN A 102 10.72 13.72 1.87
C GLN A 102 12.10 13.27 1.39
N THR A 103 12.92 12.82 2.34
CA THR A 103 14.27 12.33 2.01
C THR A 103 14.34 10.82 1.96
N GLU A 104 13.46 10.15 2.69
CA GLU A 104 13.45 8.70 2.78
C GLU A 104 12.04 8.20 2.94
N TYR A 105 11.83 6.96 2.60
CA TYR A 105 10.56 6.31 2.84
C TYR A 105 10.80 4.84 3.13
N ARG A 106 9.81 4.20 3.74
CA ARG A 106 9.83 2.76 3.93
C ARG A 106 8.47 2.21 3.56
N LEU A 107 8.46 0.94 3.21
CA LEU A 107 7.21 0.28 2.88
C LEU A 107 6.45 -0.03 4.15
N GLY A 108 5.17 0.25 4.12
CA GLY A 108 4.28 -0.11 5.20
C GLY A 108 3.53 -1.39 4.85
N ALA A 109 2.26 -1.43 5.19
CA ALA A 109 1.45 -2.62 4.97
C ALA A 109 1.09 -2.77 3.50
N MET A 110 0.95 -4.02 3.07
CA MET A 110 0.39 -4.34 1.77
C MET A 110 -0.77 -5.28 1.98
N LEU A 111 -1.90 -4.96 1.38
CA LEU A 111 -3.08 -5.79 1.46
C LEU A 111 -3.47 -6.25 0.06
N VAL A 112 -3.75 -7.54 -0.07
CA VAL A 112 -4.28 -8.10 -1.31
C VAL A 112 -5.65 -8.64 -0.96
N ASN A 113 -6.67 -8.07 -1.57
CA ASN A 113 -8.05 -8.44 -1.30
C ASN A 113 -8.35 -8.40 0.21
N GLY A 114 -7.79 -7.39 0.88
CA GLY A 114 -7.99 -7.21 2.31
C GLY A 114 -7.09 -8.03 3.22
N GLU A 115 -6.23 -8.87 2.66
CA GLU A 115 -5.33 -9.72 3.46
C GLU A 115 -3.94 -9.10 3.53
N GLN A 116 -3.42 -8.99 4.72
CA GLN A 116 -2.08 -8.46 4.90
C GLN A 116 -1.05 -9.44 4.37
N GLN A 117 -0.10 -8.92 3.61
CA GLN A 117 0.95 -9.72 3.01
C GLN A 117 2.22 -9.64 3.84
N THR A 118 3.08 -10.65 3.69
CA THR A 118 4.39 -10.64 4.35
C THR A 118 5.33 -9.72 3.59
N GLU A 119 6.46 -9.41 4.22
CA GLU A 119 7.47 -8.60 3.58
C GLU A 119 7.98 -9.27 2.29
N GLU A 120 8.15 -10.58 2.34
CA GLU A 120 8.60 -11.31 1.17
C GLU A 120 7.60 -11.25 0.03
N GLN A 121 6.33 -11.40 0.34
CA GLN A 121 5.28 -11.32 -0.67
C GLN A 121 5.21 -9.92 -1.27
N ARG A 122 5.39 -8.91 -0.44
CA ARG A 122 5.40 -7.53 -0.91
C ARG A 122 6.56 -7.29 -1.86
N THR A 123 7.74 -7.76 -1.51
CA THR A 123 8.91 -7.63 -2.37
C THR A 123 8.71 -8.34 -3.71
N THR A 124 8.14 -9.54 -3.66
CA THR A 124 7.86 -10.29 -4.86
C THR A 124 6.91 -9.53 -5.78
N PHE A 125 5.87 -8.94 -5.19
CA PHE A 125 4.92 -8.16 -5.98
C PHE A 125 5.60 -6.96 -6.63
N LEU A 126 6.41 -6.23 -5.89
CA LEU A 126 7.08 -5.07 -6.45
C LEU A 126 8.02 -5.44 -7.60
N ASN A 127 8.62 -6.61 -7.53
CA ASN A 127 9.47 -7.07 -8.63
C ASN A 127 8.67 -7.34 -9.89
N LEU A 128 7.40 -7.68 -9.77
CA LEU A 128 6.56 -7.88 -10.94
C LEU A 128 6.24 -6.59 -11.66
N LEU A 129 6.34 -5.48 -10.97
CA LEU A 129 5.95 -4.19 -11.54
C LEU A 129 6.98 -3.59 -12.49
N GLN A 130 8.22 -4.02 -12.39
CA GLN A 130 9.25 -3.42 -13.22
C GLN A 130 9.41 -4.10 -14.58
#